data_c00d770223093d225808f6b80cb78139
#
_entry.id   c00d770223093d225808f6b80cb78139
#
_cell.length_a   1.000
_cell.length_b   1.000
_cell.length_c   1.000
_cell.angle_alpha   90.00
_cell.angle_beta   90.00
_cell.angle_gamma   90.00
#
_symmetry.space_group_name_H-M   'P 1'
#
loop_
_entity.id
_entity.type
_entity.pdbx_description
1 polymer ?
#
loop_
_entity_poly.entity_id
_entity_poly.type
_entity_poly.pdbx_seq_one_letter_code
_entity_poly.pdbx_strand_id
1 'polypeptide(L)'
;LDGQPGPKIDEEVFALSRLKAGEELDLEELEALVERSDARRAREKALYLLEHRSHSKRELTEKIARTAASRQAAQAAADHLEEIGLIDDRAYAESYARELVVRKRYGLRRVRQELSRKGISPEIQEEVLCAYEDGGEAARENIALVLQRRYPLWREDEKSRRRAVAALQRLGYSYSQISAVMGQPEEWE
;
A
#
# COMPACT_ATOMS: atom_id res chain seq x y z
N LEU A 1 24.11 -29.85 7.20
CA LEU A 1 24.82 -30.42 6.06
C LEU A 1 26.31 -30.51 6.42
N ASP A 2 26.83 -31.70 6.48
CA ASP A 2 28.28 -31.95 6.80
C ASP A 2 28.78 -31.21 8.07
N GLY A 3 27.96 -31.16 9.11
CA GLY A 3 28.23 -30.45 10.35
C GLY A 3 28.08 -28.92 10.31
N GLN A 4 27.67 -28.35 9.18
CA GLN A 4 27.33 -26.93 9.04
C GLN A 4 25.81 -26.69 9.07
N PRO A 5 25.33 -25.53 9.58
CA PRO A 5 23.92 -25.18 9.50
C PRO A 5 23.44 -25.15 8.04
N GLY A 6 22.44 -25.93 7.73
CA GLY A 6 21.78 -25.94 6.42
C GLY A 6 20.66 -24.89 6.29
N PRO A 7 19.99 -24.84 5.12
CA PRO A 7 18.82 -24.00 4.94
C PRO A 7 17.71 -24.43 5.90
N LYS A 8 16.87 -23.48 6.29
CA LYS A 8 15.69 -23.78 7.11
C LYS A 8 14.59 -24.37 6.22
N ILE A 9 14.19 -25.57 6.51
CA ILE A 9 13.11 -26.26 5.81
C ILE A 9 11.86 -26.26 6.69
N ASP A 10 10.71 -26.07 6.09
CA ASP A 10 9.42 -26.18 6.75
C ASP A 10 9.20 -27.61 7.24
N GLU A 11 8.66 -27.76 8.45
CA GLU A 11 8.54 -29.05 9.14
C GLU A 11 7.66 -30.05 8.36
N GLU A 12 6.56 -29.59 7.78
CA GLU A 12 5.66 -30.44 7.01
C GLU A 12 6.28 -30.84 5.64
N VAL A 13 6.95 -29.89 4.99
CA VAL A 13 7.69 -30.19 3.74
C VAL A 13 8.80 -31.20 4.00
N PHE A 14 9.50 -31.08 5.13
CA PHE A 14 10.51 -32.07 5.54
C PHE A 14 9.87 -33.42 5.83
N ALA A 15 8.79 -33.48 6.57
CA ALA A 15 8.09 -34.74 6.88
C ALA A 15 7.57 -35.46 5.62
N LEU A 16 7.07 -34.70 4.64
CA LEU A 16 6.59 -35.24 3.37
C LEU A 16 7.72 -35.70 2.43
N SER A 17 8.94 -35.19 2.60
CA SER A 17 10.10 -35.59 1.81
C SER A 17 10.58 -37.00 2.13
N ARG A 18 10.21 -37.53 3.29
CA ARG A 18 10.65 -38.83 3.81
C ARG A 18 12.16 -38.98 4.02
N LEU A 19 12.89 -37.88 3.99
CA LEU A 19 14.33 -37.83 4.23
C LEU A 19 14.65 -38.24 5.66
N LYS A 20 15.76 -38.95 5.84
CA LYS A 20 16.27 -39.39 7.15
C LYS A 20 17.61 -38.75 7.45
N ALA A 21 17.93 -38.63 8.71
CA ALA A 21 19.24 -38.18 9.14
C ALA A 21 20.35 -39.12 8.61
N GLY A 22 21.37 -38.56 7.97
CA GLY A 22 22.48 -39.32 7.38
C GLY A 22 22.28 -39.74 5.93
N GLU A 23 21.17 -39.43 5.29
CA GLU A 23 21.01 -39.61 3.85
C GLU A 23 21.84 -38.57 3.06
N GLU A 24 22.41 -39.01 1.97
CA GLU A 24 23.07 -38.13 1.01
C GLU A 24 22.02 -37.50 0.09
N LEU A 25 22.05 -36.19 -0.03
CA LEU A 25 21.20 -35.41 -0.93
C LEU A 25 22.09 -34.79 -2.00
N ASP A 26 21.66 -34.84 -3.24
CA ASP A 26 22.31 -34.02 -4.26
C ASP A 26 21.85 -32.55 -4.15
N LEU A 27 22.51 -31.67 -4.88
CA LEU A 27 22.26 -30.24 -4.80
C LEU A 27 20.86 -29.89 -5.37
N GLU A 28 20.43 -30.56 -6.43
CA GLU A 28 19.14 -30.31 -7.07
C GLU A 28 17.98 -30.75 -6.17
N GLU A 29 18.12 -31.87 -5.47
CA GLU A 29 17.14 -32.34 -4.48
C GLU A 29 17.02 -31.37 -3.30
N LEU A 30 18.16 -30.84 -2.82
CA LEU A 30 18.17 -29.85 -1.75
C LEU A 30 17.52 -28.55 -2.19
N GLU A 31 17.84 -28.03 -3.38
CA GLU A 31 17.25 -26.81 -3.94
C GLU A 31 15.75 -26.96 -4.09
N ALA A 32 15.27 -28.08 -4.65
CA ALA A 32 13.84 -28.36 -4.79
C ALA A 32 13.11 -28.45 -3.44
N LEU A 33 13.78 -28.94 -2.40
CA LEU A 33 13.23 -28.99 -1.05
C LEU A 33 13.11 -27.59 -0.43
N VAL A 34 14.12 -26.76 -0.63
CA VAL A 34 14.13 -25.35 -0.19
C VAL A 34 13.04 -24.56 -0.89
N GLU A 35 12.90 -24.70 -2.22
CA GLU A 35 11.86 -24.02 -2.98
C GLU A 35 10.45 -24.39 -2.51
N ARG A 36 10.18 -25.67 -2.28
CA ARG A 36 8.90 -26.14 -1.74
C ARG A 36 8.62 -25.57 -0.34
N SER A 37 9.64 -25.54 0.50
CA SER A 37 9.57 -24.97 1.83
C SER A 37 9.28 -23.46 1.77
N ASP A 38 9.97 -22.72 0.91
CA ASP A 38 9.75 -21.30 0.73
C ASP A 38 8.37 -20.99 0.18
N ALA A 39 7.89 -21.76 -0.81
CA ALA A 39 6.55 -21.61 -1.38
C ALA A 39 5.46 -21.82 -0.31
N ARG A 40 5.61 -22.83 0.54
CA ARG A 40 4.68 -23.10 1.65
C ARG A 40 4.67 -21.94 2.64
N ARG A 41 5.83 -21.56 3.15
CA ARG A 41 5.96 -20.45 4.11
C ARG A 41 5.43 -19.13 3.54
N ALA A 42 5.68 -18.88 2.26
CA ALA A 42 5.15 -17.70 1.58
C ALA A 42 3.62 -17.69 1.57
N ARG A 43 2.99 -18.82 1.22
CA ARG A 43 1.53 -18.97 1.18
C ARG A 43 0.90 -18.80 2.56
N GLU A 44 1.42 -19.49 3.57
CA GLU A 44 0.91 -19.39 4.95
C GLU A 44 1.02 -17.95 5.48
N LYS A 45 2.16 -17.30 5.24
CA LYS A 45 2.35 -15.91 5.63
C LYS A 45 1.42 -14.96 4.91
N ALA A 46 1.16 -15.19 3.63
CA ALA A 46 0.23 -14.38 2.85
C ALA A 46 -1.20 -14.49 3.40
N LEU A 47 -1.69 -15.70 3.62
CA LEU A 47 -3.03 -15.92 4.19
C LEU A 47 -3.17 -15.29 5.58
N TYR A 48 -2.19 -15.50 6.45
CA TYR A 48 -2.15 -14.84 7.76
C TYR A 48 -2.26 -13.32 7.67
N LEU A 49 -1.57 -12.69 6.71
CA LEU A 49 -1.62 -11.24 6.54
C LEU A 49 -2.99 -10.76 6.02
N LEU A 50 -3.59 -11.51 5.10
CA LEU A 50 -4.90 -11.18 4.50
C LEU A 50 -6.06 -11.36 5.49
N GLU A 51 -5.98 -12.29 6.44
CA GLU A 51 -6.96 -12.44 7.52
C GLU A 51 -7.07 -11.18 8.39
N HIS A 52 -5.98 -10.43 8.54
CA HIS A 52 -5.96 -9.24 9.41
C HIS A 52 -6.48 -7.99 8.71
N ARG A 53 -6.15 -7.80 7.43
CA ARG A 53 -6.61 -6.71 6.59
C ARG A 53 -6.27 -6.92 5.12
N SER A 54 -6.92 -6.17 4.26
CA SER A 54 -6.55 -6.08 2.84
C SER A 54 -5.15 -5.49 2.65
N HIS A 55 -4.46 -5.97 1.63
CA HIS A 55 -3.15 -5.53 1.20
C HIS A 55 -3.14 -5.35 -0.31
N SER A 56 -2.35 -4.41 -0.83
CA SER A 56 -2.01 -4.44 -2.24
C SER A 56 -1.05 -5.60 -2.52
N LYS A 57 -1.03 -6.10 -3.75
CA LYS A 57 -0.14 -7.17 -4.20
C LYS A 57 1.32 -6.88 -3.85
N ARG A 58 1.78 -5.67 -4.16
CA ARG A 58 3.15 -5.22 -3.83
C ARG A 58 3.42 -5.21 -2.33
N GLU A 59 2.52 -4.63 -1.53
CA GLU A 59 2.69 -4.59 -0.06
C GLU A 59 2.78 -5.99 0.52
N LEU A 60 1.94 -6.91 0.04
CA LEU A 60 1.94 -8.30 0.48
C LEU A 60 3.25 -9.00 0.13
N THR A 61 3.67 -8.92 -1.13
CA THR A 61 4.95 -9.50 -1.61
C THR A 61 6.14 -9.01 -0.78
N GLU A 62 6.22 -7.69 -0.54
CA GLU A 62 7.31 -7.11 0.26
C GLU A 62 7.30 -7.61 1.71
N LYS A 63 6.13 -7.80 2.31
CA LYS A 63 6.01 -8.33 3.68
C LYS A 63 6.39 -9.78 3.78
N ILE A 64 5.98 -10.62 2.83
CA ILE A 64 6.33 -12.03 2.78
C ILE A 64 7.85 -12.18 2.62
N ALA A 65 8.44 -11.48 1.64
CA ALA A 65 9.86 -11.55 1.35
C ALA A 65 10.75 -11.13 2.53
N ARG A 66 10.28 -10.22 3.40
CA ARG A 66 11.04 -9.80 4.59
C ARG A 66 11.07 -10.84 5.70
N THR A 67 10.09 -11.71 5.80
CA THR A 67 9.83 -12.45 7.03
C THR A 67 9.76 -13.96 6.88
N ALA A 68 9.46 -14.48 5.69
CA ALA A 68 9.07 -15.88 5.58
C ALA A 68 9.73 -16.68 4.47
N ALA A 69 10.09 -16.07 3.34
CA ALA A 69 10.49 -16.82 2.15
C ALA A 69 11.42 -16.02 1.23
N SER A 70 11.93 -16.66 0.20
CA SER A 70 12.64 -15.97 -0.88
C SER A 70 11.72 -14.97 -1.61
N ARG A 71 12.32 -13.98 -2.26
CA ARG A 71 11.55 -12.99 -3.03
C ARG A 71 10.75 -13.63 -4.17
N GLN A 72 11.31 -14.66 -4.78
CA GLN A 72 10.66 -15.41 -5.85
C GLN A 72 9.42 -16.15 -5.33
N ALA A 73 9.52 -16.86 -4.21
CA ALA A 73 8.39 -17.54 -3.58
C ALA A 73 7.32 -16.55 -3.09
N ALA A 74 7.74 -15.38 -2.57
CA ALA A 74 6.82 -14.32 -2.17
C ALA A 74 6.02 -13.77 -3.37
N GLN A 75 6.69 -13.57 -4.52
CA GLN A 75 6.02 -13.11 -5.74
C GLN A 75 5.05 -14.17 -6.27
N ALA A 76 5.49 -15.42 -6.39
CA ALA A 76 4.66 -16.52 -6.85
C ALA A 76 3.41 -16.73 -5.97
N ALA A 77 3.56 -16.60 -4.65
CA ALA A 77 2.43 -16.67 -3.73
C ALA A 77 1.44 -15.51 -3.95
N ALA A 78 1.92 -14.29 -4.15
CA ALA A 78 1.07 -13.13 -4.41
C ALA A 78 0.36 -13.21 -5.76
N ASP A 79 1.05 -13.69 -6.81
CA ASP A 79 0.47 -13.91 -8.14
C ASP A 79 -0.67 -14.94 -8.07
N HIS A 80 -0.43 -16.07 -7.41
CA HIS A 80 -1.45 -17.09 -7.23
C HIS A 80 -2.67 -16.58 -6.44
N LEU A 81 -2.47 -15.79 -5.40
CA LEU A 81 -3.57 -15.23 -4.60
C LEU A 81 -4.39 -14.18 -5.38
N GLU A 82 -3.76 -13.47 -6.32
CA GLU A 82 -4.44 -12.59 -7.25
C GLU A 82 -5.27 -13.38 -8.26
N GLU A 83 -4.70 -14.45 -8.87
CA GLU A 83 -5.40 -15.34 -9.81
C GLU A 83 -6.68 -15.93 -9.22
N ILE A 84 -6.66 -16.30 -7.94
CA ILE A 84 -7.84 -16.85 -7.25
C ILE A 84 -8.71 -15.77 -6.60
N GLY A 85 -8.41 -14.48 -6.83
CA GLY A 85 -9.24 -13.35 -6.40
C GLY A 85 -9.16 -13.00 -4.91
N LEU A 86 -8.18 -13.52 -4.17
CA LEU A 86 -7.93 -13.13 -2.78
C LEU A 86 -7.15 -11.81 -2.65
N ILE A 87 -6.49 -11.39 -3.71
CA ILE A 87 -5.89 -10.06 -3.86
C ILE A 87 -6.59 -9.37 -5.02
N ASP A 88 -7.06 -8.15 -4.77
CA ASP A 88 -7.65 -7.28 -5.77
C ASP A 88 -7.12 -5.85 -5.54
N ASP A 89 -6.14 -5.45 -6.33
CA ASP A 89 -5.51 -4.12 -6.23
C ASP A 89 -6.48 -2.99 -6.57
N ARG A 90 -7.52 -3.24 -7.38
CA ARG A 90 -8.59 -2.27 -7.67
C ARG A 90 -9.48 -2.05 -6.46
N ALA A 91 -10.03 -3.11 -5.88
CA ALA A 91 -10.86 -3.02 -4.68
C ALA A 91 -10.08 -2.42 -3.50
N TYR A 92 -8.79 -2.78 -3.35
CA TYR A 92 -7.89 -2.17 -2.38
C TYR A 92 -7.74 -0.66 -2.64
N ALA A 93 -7.49 -0.24 -3.89
CA ALA A 93 -7.31 1.16 -4.25
C ALA A 93 -8.57 1.98 -4.00
N GLU A 94 -9.76 1.47 -4.33
CA GLU A 94 -11.06 2.11 -4.06
C GLU A 94 -11.26 2.36 -2.56
N SER A 95 -11.04 1.34 -1.75
CA SER A 95 -11.18 1.44 -0.30
C SER A 95 -10.18 2.42 0.31
N TYR A 96 -8.92 2.34 -0.12
CA TYR A 96 -7.85 3.19 0.38
C TYR A 96 -8.00 4.65 -0.07
N ALA A 97 -8.37 4.90 -1.33
CA ALA A 97 -8.67 6.24 -1.83
C ALA A 97 -9.81 6.88 -1.03
N ARG A 98 -10.90 6.12 -0.77
CA ARG A 98 -12.00 6.59 0.08
C ARG A 98 -11.53 7.00 1.47
N GLU A 99 -10.70 6.18 2.12
CA GLU A 99 -10.12 6.53 3.42
C GLU A 99 -9.32 7.84 3.34
N LEU A 100 -8.45 7.98 2.34
CA LEU A 100 -7.59 9.14 2.19
C LEU A 100 -8.38 10.42 1.89
N VAL A 101 -9.36 10.36 0.99
CA VAL A 101 -10.18 11.52 0.60
C VAL A 101 -11.15 11.89 1.71
N VAL A 102 -11.93 10.92 2.22
CA VAL A 102 -13.06 11.19 3.12
C VAL A 102 -12.58 11.38 4.56
N ARG A 103 -11.69 10.52 5.05
CA ARG A 103 -11.25 10.56 6.46
C ARG A 103 -10.03 11.46 6.68
N LYS A 104 -9.02 11.37 5.81
CA LYS A 104 -7.77 12.15 5.95
C LYS A 104 -7.83 13.50 5.25
N ARG A 105 -8.85 13.73 4.42
CA ARG A 105 -9.03 14.98 3.68
C ARG A 105 -7.84 15.31 2.78
N TYR A 106 -7.30 14.30 2.11
CA TYR A 106 -6.21 14.49 1.16
C TYR A 106 -6.76 14.93 -0.21
N GLY A 107 -6.04 15.84 -0.86
CA GLY A 107 -6.27 16.15 -2.27
C GLY A 107 -5.77 15.01 -3.19
N LEU A 108 -6.33 14.91 -4.38
CA LEU A 108 -6.08 13.80 -5.30
C LEU A 108 -4.60 13.62 -5.64
N ARG A 109 -3.83 14.71 -5.71
CA ARG A 109 -2.37 14.63 -5.92
C ARG A 109 -1.67 13.81 -4.83
N ARG A 110 -2.06 13.98 -3.57
CA ARG A 110 -1.52 13.21 -2.46
C ARG A 110 -2.03 11.79 -2.47
N VAL A 111 -3.31 11.59 -2.82
CA VAL A 111 -3.89 10.25 -2.94
C VAL A 111 -3.15 9.43 -3.99
N ARG A 112 -2.87 9.99 -5.18
CA ARG A 112 -2.05 9.33 -6.22
C ARG A 112 -0.69 8.91 -5.69
N GLN A 113 -0.01 9.77 -4.94
CA GLN A 113 1.29 9.43 -4.34
C GLN A 113 1.20 8.26 -3.36
N GLU A 114 0.16 8.24 -2.51
CA GLU A 114 -0.04 7.16 -1.55
C GLU A 114 -0.40 5.83 -2.24
N LEU A 115 -1.24 5.85 -3.29
CA LEU A 115 -1.55 4.68 -4.11
C LEU A 115 -0.30 4.15 -4.83
N SER A 116 0.51 5.04 -5.41
CA SER A 116 1.79 4.66 -6.04
C SER A 116 2.75 4.02 -5.04
N ARG A 117 2.82 4.52 -3.80
CA ARG A 117 3.62 3.90 -2.73
C ARG A 117 3.15 2.51 -2.37
N LYS A 118 1.85 2.24 -2.55
CA LYS A 118 1.25 0.91 -2.37
C LYS A 118 1.44 -0.01 -3.59
N GLY A 119 2.02 0.50 -4.67
CA GLY A 119 2.29 -0.25 -5.88
C GLY A 119 1.08 -0.39 -6.81
N ILE A 120 0.04 0.40 -6.60
CA ILE A 120 -1.12 0.44 -7.49
C ILE A 120 -0.71 1.03 -8.83
N SER A 121 -1.12 0.39 -9.93
CA SER A 121 -0.77 0.83 -11.28
C SER A 121 -1.42 2.19 -11.64
N PRO A 122 -0.82 2.98 -12.54
CA PRO A 122 -1.40 4.25 -12.97
C PRO A 122 -2.81 4.12 -13.54
N GLU A 123 -3.08 3.03 -14.27
CA GLU A 123 -4.39 2.76 -14.89
C GLU A 123 -5.47 2.60 -13.82
N ILE A 124 -5.22 1.76 -12.80
CA ILE A 124 -6.13 1.57 -11.67
C ILE A 124 -6.30 2.88 -10.90
N GLN A 125 -5.21 3.65 -10.70
CA GLN A 125 -5.30 4.94 -10.03
C GLN A 125 -6.22 5.90 -10.76
N GLU A 126 -6.11 5.99 -12.10
CA GLU A 126 -6.93 6.89 -12.90
C GLU A 126 -8.41 6.49 -12.86
N GLU A 127 -8.71 5.21 -13.04
CA GLU A 127 -10.08 4.68 -12.92
C GLU A 127 -10.71 4.99 -11.56
N VAL A 128 -9.99 4.72 -10.47
CA VAL A 128 -10.49 4.91 -9.10
C VAL A 128 -10.66 6.40 -8.77
N LEU A 129 -9.74 7.24 -9.21
CA LEU A 129 -9.76 8.66 -8.85
C LEU A 129 -10.71 9.47 -9.72
N CYS A 130 -11.11 8.98 -10.88
CA CYS A 130 -12.14 9.60 -11.74
C CYS A 130 -13.45 9.86 -10.96
N ALA A 131 -13.83 8.96 -10.05
CA ALA A 131 -15.00 9.12 -9.19
C ALA A 131 -14.93 10.34 -8.22
N TYR A 132 -13.75 10.91 -8.03
CA TYR A 132 -13.51 12.09 -7.16
C TYR A 132 -13.23 13.36 -7.96
N GLU A 133 -13.28 13.30 -9.29
CA GLU A 133 -13.10 14.46 -10.19
C GLU A 133 -14.46 15.11 -10.49
N ASP A 134 -15.17 15.54 -9.47
CA ASP A 134 -16.53 16.11 -9.47
C ASP A 134 -16.58 17.63 -9.74
N GLY A 135 -15.68 18.14 -10.56
CA GLY A 135 -15.55 19.60 -10.78
C GLY A 135 -14.96 20.33 -9.58
N GLY A 136 -14.42 19.59 -8.62
CA GLY A 136 -13.71 20.14 -7.46
C GLY A 136 -14.60 20.43 -6.24
N GLU A 137 -15.85 19.98 -6.22
CA GLU A 137 -16.78 20.22 -5.11
C GLU A 137 -16.31 19.52 -3.83
N ALA A 138 -16.00 18.23 -3.88
CA ALA A 138 -15.44 17.49 -2.74
C ALA A 138 -14.12 18.10 -2.26
N ALA A 139 -13.30 18.63 -3.17
CA ALA A 139 -12.08 19.32 -2.78
C ALA A 139 -12.37 20.61 -2.01
N ARG A 140 -13.35 21.41 -2.46
CA ARG A 140 -13.76 22.64 -1.77
C ARG A 140 -14.29 22.37 -0.37
N GLU A 141 -15.17 21.39 -0.24
CA GLU A 141 -15.70 20.99 1.07
C GLU A 141 -14.59 20.52 2.03
N ASN A 142 -13.69 19.66 1.54
CA ASN A 142 -12.58 19.16 2.33
C ASN A 142 -11.63 20.28 2.77
N ILE A 143 -11.30 21.21 1.87
CA ILE A 143 -10.48 22.38 2.20
C ILE A 143 -11.17 23.23 3.28
N ALA A 144 -12.46 23.53 3.11
CA ALA A 144 -13.24 24.31 4.09
C ALA A 144 -13.24 23.65 5.47
N LEU A 145 -13.44 22.31 5.53
CA LEU A 145 -13.39 21.57 6.80
C LEU A 145 -11.98 21.58 7.43
N VAL A 146 -10.92 21.49 6.65
CA VAL A 146 -9.54 21.61 7.17
C VAL A 146 -9.29 23.00 7.73
N LEU A 147 -9.69 24.04 7.01
CA LEU A 147 -9.56 25.44 7.47
C LEU A 147 -10.33 25.68 8.76
N GLN A 148 -11.60 25.30 8.80
CA GLN A 148 -12.45 25.48 9.98
C GLN A 148 -11.87 24.80 11.24
N ARG A 149 -11.36 23.57 11.10
CA ARG A 149 -10.88 22.78 12.24
C ARG A 149 -9.47 23.12 12.70
N ARG A 150 -8.57 23.44 11.76
CA ARG A 150 -7.13 23.58 12.07
C ARG A 150 -6.61 25.00 11.98
N TYR A 151 -7.30 25.87 11.24
CA TYR A 151 -6.86 27.24 10.97
C TYR A 151 -8.01 28.25 11.10
N PRO A 152 -8.74 28.30 12.22
CA PRO A 152 -9.95 29.13 12.35
C PRO A 152 -9.67 30.61 12.10
N LEU A 153 -8.47 31.11 12.40
CA LEU A 153 -8.05 32.49 12.23
C LEU A 153 -7.42 32.82 10.89
N TRP A 154 -7.55 31.93 9.88
CA TRP A 154 -6.88 32.13 8.59
C TRP A 154 -7.34 33.39 7.83
N ARG A 155 -8.51 33.92 8.15
CA ARG A 155 -9.05 35.16 7.55
C ARG A 155 -8.53 36.42 8.23
N GLU A 156 -8.19 36.34 9.49
CA GLU A 156 -7.86 37.48 10.36
C GLU A 156 -6.33 37.67 10.50
N ASP A 157 -5.57 36.57 10.42
CA ASP A 157 -4.12 36.58 10.64
C ASP A 157 -3.37 36.03 9.41
N GLU A 158 -2.54 36.88 8.81
CA GLU A 158 -1.73 36.54 7.63
C GLU A 158 -0.79 35.35 7.88
N LYS A 159 -0.19 35.25 9.07
CA LYS A 159 0.68 34.13 9.42
C LYS A 159 -0.10 32.82 9.49
N SER A 160 -1.32 32.84 10.00
CA SER A 160 -2.24 31.69 10.02
C SER A 160 -2.63 31.30 8.60
N ARG A 161 -2.91 32.27 7.74
CA ARG A 161 -3.24 32.09 6.33
C ARG A 161 -2.10 31.40 5.57
N ARG A 162 -0.87 31.91 5.67
CA ARG A 162 0.31 31.28 5.04
C ARG A 162 0.54 29.84 5.52
N ARG A 163 0.33 29.58 6.81
CA ARG A 163 0.41 28.22 7.37
C ARG A 163 -0.67 27.30 6.82
N ALA A 164 -1.89 27.80 6.65
CA ALA A 164 -3.02 27.06 6.09
C ALA A 164 -2.75 26.68 4.63
N VAL A 165 -2.30 27.62 3.79
CA VAL A 165 -1.93 27.37 2.39
C VAL A 165 -0.86 26.29 2.31
N ALA A 166 0.24 26.43 3.05
CA ALA A 166 1.32 25.47 3.06
C ALA A 166 0.86 24.06 3.52
N ALA A 167 -0.05 24.00 4.48
CA ALA A 167 -0.62 22.74 4.95
C ALA A 167 -1.53 22.09 3.89
N LEU A 168 -2.39 22.87 3.24
CA LEU A 168 -3.26 22.39 2.17
C LEU A 168 -2.46 21.86 0.96
N GLN A 169 -1.37 22.55 0.59
CA GLN A 169 -0.45 22.05 -0.43
C GLN A 169 0.19 20.72 -0.04
N ARG A 170 0.61 20.54 1.21
CA ARG A 170 1.12 19.26 1.72
C ARG A 170 0.06 18.16 1.75
N LEU A 171 -1.20 18.53 1.93
CA LEU A 171 -2.34 17.61 1.81
C LEU A 171 -2.64 17.23 0.35
N GLY A 172 -2.00 17.88 -0.64
CA GLY A 172 -2.09 17.52 -2.04
C GLY A 172 -3.11 18.33 -2.85
N TYR A 173 -3.59 19.44 -2.32
CA TYR A 173 -4.43 20.38 -3.07
C TYR A 173 -3.59 21.27 -3.99
N SER A 174 -4.12 21.57 -5.19
CA SER A 174 -3.51 22.53 -6.09
C SER A 174 -3.72 23.97 -5.61
N TYR A 175 -2.88 24.86 -6.08
CA TYR A 175 -3.04 26.28 -5.77
C TYR A 175 -4.40 26.83 -6.21
N SER A 176 -4.89 26.43 -7.41
CA SER A 176 -6.20 26.80 -7.93
C SER A 176 -7.36 26.33 -7.04
N GLN A 177 -7.28 25.12 -6.50
CA GLN A 177 -8.28 24.61 -5.54
C GLN A 177 -8.26 25.39 -4.22
N ILE A 178 -7.06 25.76 -3.74
CA ILE A 178 -6.89 26.53 -2.51
C ILE A 178 -7.42 27.94 -2.68
N SER A 179 -7.04 28.63 -3.77
CA SER A 179 -7.50 29.99 -4.04
C SER A 179 -8.99 30.08 -4.32
N ALA A 180 -9.60 29.05 -4.91
CA ALA A 180 -11.04 28.98 -5.10
C ALA A 180 -11.85 29.01 -3.77
N VAL A 181 -11.20 28.61 -2.65
CA VAL A 181 -11.84 28.64 -1.30
C VAL A 181 -11.37 29.82 -0.46
N MET A 182 -10.09 30.20 -0.59
CA MET A 182 -9.47 31.23 0.26
C MET A 182 -9.43 32.63 -0.38
N GLY A 183 -9.81 32.76 -1.66
CA GLY A 183 -9.62 33.99 -2.47
C GLY A 183 -8.22 34.07 -3.10
N GLN A 184 -8.02 35.02 -4.01
CA GLN A 184 -6.71 35.28 -4.61
C GLN A 184 -5.80 36.05 -3.65
N PRO A 185 -4.45 35.89 -3.74
CA PRO A 185 -3.52 36.64 -2.88
C PRO A 185 -3.67 38.17 -2.96
N GLU A 186 -4.05 38.69 -4.11
CA GLU A 186 -4.28 40.12 -4.38
C GLU A 186 -5.53 40.65 -3.67
N GLU A 187 -6.44 39.76 -3.22
CA GLU A 187 -7.63 40.09 -2.44
C GLU A 187 -7.34 40.08 -0.93
N TRP A 188 -6.08 39.82 -0.55
CA TRP A 188 -5.69 39.62 0.85
C TRP A 188 -4.97 40.83 1.47
N GLU A 189 -4.92 41.96 0.73
CA GLU A 189 -4.51 43.27 1.23
C GLU A 189 -5.73 43.96 1.86
#